data_b0d124fb349f3363ad01fd048ef64f4f
#
_entry.id   b0d124fb349f3363ad01fd048ef64f4f
#
_cell.length_a   1.000
_cell.length_b   1.000
_cell.length_c   1.000
_cell.angle_alpha   90.00
_cell.angle_beta   90.00
_cell.angle_gamma   90.00
#
_symmetry.space_group_name_H-M   'P 1'
#
loop_
_entity.id
_entity.type
_entity.pdbx_description
1 polymer ?
#
loop_
_entity_poly.entity_id
_entity_poly.type
_entity_poly.pdbx_seq_one_letter_code
_entity_poly.pdbx_strand_id
1 'polypeptide(L)'
;MGQVDVKTENARLEALHQRLAENSLGGHWQSRVRPKALEPFVWPWSAIYSCLMESGEVIQLGHIDEAAKRRTVQLVNPALIMEKATSRTLQMSIQLVKSGERAECHRHTAAALRFVVEGDGAGYTNVEGEQMMMEPGDLVLTPHWTWHDHFNPGTNNIVWLDVLDAHLTNYLDAQFHENYGEGPAQPVIKPDGFCRQGLGNVRPRTAPA
;
A
#
# COMPACT_ATOMS: atom_id res chain seq x y z
N MET A 1 47.58 -40.11 2.42
CA MET A 1 46.34 -39.33 2.53
C MET A 1 45.19 -40.32 2.46
N GLY A 2 44.54 -40.62 3.60
CA GLY A 2 43.48 -41.61 3.65
C GLY A 2 42.24 -41.10 2.92
N GLN A 3 41.63 -41.94 2.10
CA GLN A 3 40.30 -41.68 1.51
C GLN A 3 39.31 -41.46 2.65
N VAL A 4 38.85 -40.24 2.83
CA VAL A 4 37.74 -39.95 3.74
C VAL A 4 36.48 -40.54 3.11
N ASP A 5 35.75 -41.38 3.86
CA ASP A 5 34.52 -41.98 3.40
C ASP A 5 33.46 -40.87 3.23
N VAL A 6 33.03 -40.62 2.00
CA VAL A 6 32.06 -39.56 1.61
C VAL A 6 30.78 -39.63 2.42
N LYS A 7 30.32 -40.84 2.84
CA LYS A 7 29.13 -41.00 3.70
C LYS A 7 29.36 -40.44 5.11
N THR A 8 30.54 -40.63 5.67
CA THR A 8 30.92 -40.12 7.00
C THR A 8 31.05 -38.62 6.97
N GLU A 9 31.61 -38.05 5.89
CA GLU A 9 31.74 -36.60 5.70
C GLU A 9 30.38 -35.92 5.58
N ASN A 10 29.44 -36.50 4.81
CA ASN A 10 28.07 -35.99 4.69
C ASN A 10 27.31 -36.04 6.04
N ALA A 11 27.43 -37.11 6.81
CA ALA A 11 26.80 -37.21 8.12
C ALA A 11 27.33 -36.18 9.13
N ARG A 12 28.63 -35.86 9.08
CA ARG A 12 29.23 -34.82 9.92
C ARG A 12 28.76 -33.42 9.50
N LEU A 13 28.58 -33.19 8.20
CA LEU A 13 28.06 -31.92 7.67
C LEU A 13 26.60 -31.71 8.08
N GLU A 14 25.78 -32.73 7.97
CA GLU A 14 24.36 -32.67 8.42
C GLU A 14 24.27 -32.40 9.93
N ALA A 15 25.07 -33.09 10.76
CA ALA A 15 25.11 -32.85 12.20
C ALA A 15 25.59 -31.41 12.53
N LEU A 16 26.50 -30.84 11.73
CA LEU A 16 26.89 -29.44 11.87
C LEU A 16 25.73 -28.51 11.52
N HIS A 17 25.03 -28.74 10.41
CA HIS A 17 23.87 -27.94 10.01
C HIS A 17 22.78 -27.94 11.07
N GLN A 18 22.51 -29.11 11.69
CA GLN A 18 21.54 -29.22 12.77
C GLN A 18 21.95 -28.37 13.98
N ARG A 19 23.21 -28.47 14.43
CA ARG A 19 23.74 -27.66 15.55
C ARG A 19 23.71 -26.16 15.25
N LEU A 20 23.98 -25.78 14.00
CA LEU A 20 23.85 -24.38 13.59
C LEU A 20 22.41 -23.91 13.73
N ALA A 21 21.44 -24.68 13.23
CA ALA A 21 20.01 -24.34 13.32
C ALA A 21 19.52 -24.27 14.77
N GLU A 22 19.90 -25.23 15.63
CA GLU A 22 19.55 -25.25 17.06
C GLU A 22 20.06 -24.00 17.83
N ASN A 23 21.14 -23.39 17.33
CA ASN A 23 21.74 -22.18 17.93
C ASN A 23 21.43 -20.90 17.13
N SER A 24 20.44 -20.93 16.22
CA SER A 24 20.10 -19.80 15.34
C SER A 24 21.30 -19.28 14.53
N LEU A 25 22.19 -20.17 14.12
CA LEU A 25 23.34 -19.90 13.30
C LEU A 25 23.14 -20.47 11.89
N GLY A 26 23.81 -19.89 10.89
CA GLY A 26 23.81 -20.37 9.51
C GLY A 26 25.23 -20.42 8.94
N GLY A 27 25.54 -21.49 8.19
CA GLY A 27 26.80 -21.60 7.46
C GLY A 27 26.74 -20.87 6.13
N HIS A 28 27.75 -20.05 5.82
CA HIS A 28 27.78 -19.32 4.55
C HIS A 28 27.82 -20.26 3.31
N TRP A 29 28.26 -21.48 3.49
CA TRP A 29 28.27 -22.56 2.48
C TRP A 29 26.89 -23.18 2.24
N GLN A 30 25.90 -22.94 3.11
CA GLN A 30 24.56 -23.46 2.93
C GLN A 30 23.89 -22.72 1.77
N SER A 31 23.14 -23.47 0.96
CA SER A 31 22.35 -22.88 -0.13
C SER A 31 21.34 -21.88 0.41
N ARG A 32 21.38 -20.66 -0.09
CA ARG A 32 20.34 -19.68 0.21
C ARG A 32 19.05 -20.07 -0.50
N VAL A 33 17.95 -20.13 0.23
CA VAL A 33 16.63 -20.24 -0.38
C VAL A 33 16.39 -18.96 -1.17
N ARG A 34 16.34 -19.07 -2.50
CA ARG A 34 15.97 -17.93 -3.33
C ARG A 34 14.47 -17.70 -3.19
N PRO A 35 14.04 -16.45 -3.01
CA PRO A 35 12.63 -16.14 -3.04
C PRO A 35 12.02 -16.59 -4.37
N LYS A 36 10.79 -17.15 -4.33
CA LYS A 36 10.03 -17.50 -5.54
C LYS A 36 9.95 -16.27 -6.46
N ALA A 37 10.17 -16.43 -7.76
CA ALA A 37 10.02 -15.35 -8.72
C ALA A 37 8.56 -14.85 -8.72
N LEU A 38 8.37 -13.55 -8.99
CA LEU A 38 7.03 -13.02 -9.23
C LEU A 38 6.47 -13.60 -10.52
N GLU A 39 5.18 -13.84 -10.54
CA GLU A 39 4.48 -14.30 -11.73
C GLU A 39 3.99 -13.08 -12.53
N PRO A 40 4.25 -13.00 -13.86
CA PRO A 40 3.56 -12.04 -14.70
C PRO A 40 2.05 -12.27 -14.59
N PHE A 41 1.32 -11.25 -14.14
CA PHE A 41 -0.11 -11.38 -13.88
C PHE A 41 -0.85 -10.10 -14.23
N VAL A 42 -2.05 -10.25 -14.78
CA VAL A 42 -2.97 -9.15 -15.08
C VAL A 42 -4.25 -9.36 -14.28
N TRP A 43 -4.63 -8.38 -13.50
CA TRP A 43 -5.91 -8.36 -12.79
C TRP A 43 -6.97 -7.74 -13.72
N PRO A 44 -7.95 -8.52 -14.23
CA PRO A 44 -9.01 -7.96 -15.08
C PRO A 44 -9.82 -6.90 -14.33
N TRP A 45 -10.00 -5.72 -14.92
CA TRP A 45 -10.75 -4.64 -14.30
C TRP A 45 -12.16 -5.05 -13.90
N SER A 46 -12.85 -5.83 -14.73
CA SER A 46 -14.19 -6.32 -14.42
C SER A 46 -14.25 -7.15 -13.12
N ALA A 47 -13.24 -7.98 -12.85
CA ALA A 47 -13.15 -8.76 -11.63
C ALA A 47 -12.86 -7.86 -10.41
N ILE A 48 -11.90 -6.92 -10.55
CA ILE A 48 -11.60 -5.94 -9.51
C ILE A 48 -12.85 -5.13 -9.16
N TYR A 49 -13.51 -4.58 -10.16
CA TYR A 49 -14.67 -3.69 -10.00
C TYR A 49 -15.84 -4.41 -9.36
N SER A 50 -16.14 -5.65 -9.77
CA SER A 50 -17.17 -6.46 -9.14
C SER A 50 -16.92 -6.68 -7.66
N CYS A 51 -15.71 -7.11 -7.28
CA CYS A 51 -15.35 -7.31 -5.87
C CYS A 51 -15.34 -6.00 -5.08
N LEU A 52 -14.92 -4.90 -5.71
CA LEU A 52 -14.89 -3.58 -5.08
C LEU A 52 -16.33 -3.10 -4.77
N MET A 53 -17.25 -3.20 -5.71
CA MET A 53 -18.66 -2.80 -5.51
C MET A 53 -19.34 -3.68 -4.46
N GLU A 54 -19.14 -5.00 -4.51
CA GLU A 54 -19.63 -5.91 -3.48
C GLU A 54 -19.07 -5.55 -2.10
N SER A 55 -17.79 -5.20 -2.00
CA SER A 55 -17.22 -4.72 -0.73
C SER A 55 -17.92 -3.47 -0.22
N GLY A 56 -18.40 -2.60 -1.11
CA GLY A 56 -19.20 -1.43 -0.79
C GLY A 56 -20.52 -1.76 -0.11
N GLU A 57 -21.12 -2.92 -0.40
CA GLU A 57 -22.39 -3.36 0.19
C GLU A 57 -22.20 -4.04 1.55
N VAL A 58 -21.08 -4.77 1.74
CA VAL A 58 -20.87 -5.60 2.94
C VAL A 58 -19.95 -4.97 3.98
N ILE A 59 -19.09 -4.01 3.60
CA ILE A 59 -18.14 -3.35 4.50
C ILE A 59 -18.52 -1.89 4.69
N GLN A 60 -18.87 -1.52 5.92
CA GLN A 60 -19.13 -0.12 6.28
C GLN A 60 -17.89 0.50 6.91
N LEU A 61 -17.46 1.66 6.41
CA LEU A 61 -16.32 2.39 6.98
C LEU A 61 -16.69 2.89 8.39
N GLY A 62 -15.76 2.74 9.34
CA GLY A 62 -15.90 3.24 10.70
C GLY A 62 -16.67 2.34 11.68
N HIS A 63 -17.22 1.20 11.27
CA HIS A 63 -18.07 0.36 12.14
C HIS A 63 -17.48 -0.99 12.55
N ILE A 64 -16.40 -1.43 11.96
CA ILE A 64 -15.76 -2.72 12.25
C ILE A 64 -14.27 -2.47 12.45
N ASP A 65 -13.63 -3.24 13.32
CA ASP A 65 -12.18 -3.28 13.62
C ASP A 65 -11.26 -2.30 12.86
N GLU A 66 -10.14 -1.91 13.44
CA GLU A 66 -9.13 -1.04 12.80
C GLU A 66 -8.79 -1.43 11.34
N ALA A 67 -8.92 -2.73 11.00
CA ALA A 67 -8.76 -3.24 9.65
C ALA A 67 -9.82 -2.73 8.64
N ALA A 68 -10.99 -2.31 9.10
CA ALA A 68 -12.08 -1.83 8.23
C ALA A 68 -12.15 -0.29 8.09
N LYS A 69 -11.13 0.43 8.55
CA LYS A 69 -11.01 1.88 8.35
C LYS A 69 -10.82 2.24 6.87
N ARG A 70 -10.47 1.27 6.04
CA ARG A 70 -10.27 1.44 4.60
C ARG A 70 -10.98 0.32 3.84
N ARG A 71 -11.78 0.68 2.85
CA ARG A 71 -12.39 -0.28 1.92
C ARG A 71 -11.51 -0.36 0.69
N THR A 72 -10.59 -1.33 0.70
CA THR A 72 -9.62 -1.54 -0.37
C THR A 72 -9.60 -2.99 -0.84
N VAL A 73 -9.51 -3.20 -2.15
CA VAL A 73 -9.26 -4.51 -2.76
C VAL A 73 -7.80 -4.56 -3.19
N GLN A 74 -7.01 -5.42 -2.56
CA GLN A 74 -5.58 -5.55 -2.85
C GLN A 74 -5.34 -6.35 -4.12
N LEU A 75 -4.38 -5.90 -4.94
CA LEU A 75 -3.90 -6.61 -6.12
C LEU A 75 -2.78 -7.56 -5.70
N VAL A 76 -3.11 -8.84 -5.53
CA VAL A 76 -2.19 -9.84 -4.97
C VAL A 76 -1.54 -10.64 -6.09
N ASN A 77 -0.20 -10.66 -6.13
CA ASN A 77 0.53 -11.52 -7.08
C ASN A 77 0.37 -12.99 -6.67
N PRO A 78 0.08 -13.92 -7.61
CA PRO A 78 -0.09 -15.33 -7.29
C PRO A 78 1.10 -15.98 -6.59
N ALA A 79 2.32 -15.47 -6.81
CA ALA A 79 3.51 -15.93 -6.10
C ALA A 79 3.62 -15.43 -4.65
N LEU A 80 2.82 -14.44 -4.25
CA LEU A 80 2.84 -13.75 -2.95
C LEU A 80 1.49 -13.79 -2.24
N ILE A 81 0.72 -14.86 -2.44
CA ILE A 81 -0.65 -14.95 -1.91
C ILE A 81 -0.69 -14.99 -0.38
N MET A 82 0.32 -15.59 0.24
CA MET A 82 0.43 -15.68 1.71
C MET A 82 0.78 -14.32 2.33
N GLU A 83 1.58 -13.53 1.63
CA GLU A 83 1.98 -12.19 2.03
C GLU A 83 0.92 -11.14 1.69
N LYS A 84 -0.09 -11.50 0.89
CA LYS A 84 -1.08 -10.58 0.32
C LYS A 84 -0.43 -9.37 -0.35
N ALA A 85 0.61 -9.60 -1.13
CA ALA A 85 1.44 -8.54 -1.70
C ALA A 85 1.34 -8.50 -3.23
N THR A 86 1.38 -7.30 -3.81
CA THR A 86 1.47 -7.10 -5.26
C THR A 86 2.90 -7.38 -5.74
N SER A 87 3.87 -6.86 -5.01
CA SER A 87 5.29 -7.11 -5.22
C SER A 87 6.01 -7.22 -3.86
N ARG A 88 7.31 -7.45 -3.86
CA ARG A 88 8.10 -7.55 -2.62
C ARG A 88 8.30 -6.21 -1.90
N THR A 89 8.11 -5.12 -2.60
CA THR A 89 8.38 -3.77 -2.08
C THR A 89 7.16 -2.86 -2.15
N LEU A 90 6.30 -3.08 -3.13
CA LEU A 90 5.12 -2.24 -3.36
C LEU A 90 3.83 -3.03 -3.11
N GLN A 91 2.90 -2.37 -2.45
CA GLN A 91 1.51 -2.77 -2.32
C GLN A 91 0.67 -1.94 -3.27
N MET A 92 -0.23 -2.58 -4.01
CA MET A 92 -1.23 -1.90 -4.85
C MET A 92 -2.62 -2.36 -4.44
N SER A 93 -3.55 -1.42 -4.36
CA SER A 93 -4.94 -1.70 -4.04
C SER A 93 -5.88 -0.70 -4.71
N ILE A 94 -7.12 -1.09 -4.92
CA ILE A 94 -8.18 -0.18 -5.40
C ILE A 94 -9.05 0.16 -4.20
N GLN A 95 -9.23 1.44 -3.93
CA GLN A 95 -10.06 1.95 -2.85
C GLN A 95 -11.36 2.52 -3.36
N LEU A 96 -12.43 2.27 -2.61
CA LEU A 96 -13.77 2.84 -2.82
C LEU A 96 -14.19 3.69 -1.62
N VAL A 97 -14.59 4.92 -1.89
CA VAL A 97 -15.28 5.81 -0.92
C VAL A 97 -16.60 6.23 -1.54
N LYS A 98 -17.71 5.79 -0.92
CA LYS A 98 -19.07 6.11 -1.40
C LYS A 98 -19.43 7.56 -1.07
N SER A 99 -20.51 8.06 -1.70
CA SER A 99 -21.11 9.35 -1.37
C SER A 99 -21.32 9.52 0.14
N GLY A 100 -20.87 10.62 0.71
CA GLY A 100 -20.96 10.96 2.13
C GLY A 100 -19.97 10.25 3.05
N GLU A 101 -19.18 9.31 2.55
CA GLU A 101 -18.20 8.57 3.36
C GLU A 101 -16.89 9.32 3.54
N ARG A 102 -16.28 9.08 4.72
CA ARG A 102 -14.94 9.56 5.08
C ARG A 102 -14.04 8.38 5.42
N ALA A 103 -12.82 8.43 4.93
CA ALA A 103 -11.73 7.63 5.43
C ALA A 103 -10.89 8.49 6.39
N GLU A 104 -10.91 8.12 7.67
CA GLU A 104 -10.39 8.93 8.77
C GLU A 104 -8.92 9.30 8.66
N CYS A 105 -8.58 10.43 9.26
CA CYS A 105 -7.24 10.99 9.26
C CYS A 105 -6.26 10.10 10.05
N HIS A 106 -5.13 9.83 9.43
CA HIS A 106 -4.02 9.10 10.02
C HIS A 106 -2.71 9.46 9.28
N ARG A 107 -1.61 8.95 9.78
CA ARG A 107 -0.32 8.97 9.09
C ARG A 107 0.40 7.65 9.21
N HIS A 108 1.25 7.36 8.28
CA HIS A 108 2.11 6.17 8.26
C HIS A 108 3.43 6.44 7.56
N THR A 109 4.44 5.62 7.86
CA THR A 109 5.77 5.78 7.26
C THR A 109 5.82 5.42 5.78
N ALA A 110 4.95 4.52 5.31
CA ALA A 110 4.85 4.27 3.89
C ALA A 110 4.42 5.52 3.13
N ALA A 111 5.09 5.86 2.02
CA ALA A 111 4.58 6.83 1.08
C ALA A 111 3.49 6.20 0.21
N ALA A 112 2.54 7.02 -0.24
CA ALA A 112 1.48 6.58 -1.13
C ALA A 112 1.33 7.53 -2.32
N LEU A 113 1.00 6.95 -3.47
CA LEU A 113 0.44 7.67 -4.60
C LEU A 113 -0.97 7.14 -4.88
N ARG A 114 -1.86 8.03 -5.35
CA ARG A 114 -3.22 7.70 -5.73
C ARG A 114 -3.48 8.13 -7.15
N PHE A 115 -3.91 7.20 -7.98
CA PHE A 115 -4.37 7.50 -9.33
C PHE A 115 -5.89 7.38 -9.38
N VAL A 116 -6.58 8.49 -9.63
CA VAL A 116 -8.04 8.55 -9.63
C VAL A 116 -8.59 7.90 -10.88
N VAL A 117 -9.50 6.93 -10.72
CA VAL A 117 -10.13 6.17 -11.80
C VAL A 117 -11.54 6.64 -12.06
N GLU A 118 -12.33 6.86 -11.01
CA GLU A 118 -13.72 7.30 -11.07
C GLU A 118 -14.01 8.35 -10.01
N GLY A 119 -14.92 9.27 -10.28
CA GLY A 119 -15.39 10.32 -9.39
C GLY A 119 -16.07 11.43 -10.14
N ASP A 120 -16.78 12.30 -9.42
CA ASP A 120 -17.45 13.50 -9.95
C ASP A 120 -16.67 14.80 -9.68
N GLY A 121 -15.42 14.70 -9.20
CA GLY A 121 -14.56 15.83 -8.86
C GLY A 121 -14.88 16.51 -7.52
N ALA A 122 -15.89 16.03 -6.78
CA ALA A 122 -16.23 16.59 -5.47
C ALA A 122 -15.41 15.98 -4.32
N GLY A 123 -14.93 14.74 -4.50
CA GLY A 123 -14.09 14.05 -3.53
C GLY A 123 -12.70 14.64 -3.41
N TYR A 124 -12.08 14.51 -2.24
CA TYR A 124 -10.75 15.05 -2.01
C TYR A 124 -9.90 14.18 -1.08
N THR A 125 -8.59 14.35 -1.20
CA THR A 125 -7.59 13.96 -0.20
C THR A 125 -7.06 15.22 0.47
N ASN A 126 -7.11 15.29 1.79
CA ASN A 126 -6.46 16.34 2.57
C ASN A 126 -5.10 15.83 3.05
N VAL A 127 -4.00 16.47 2.67
CA VAL A 127 -2.63 16.13 3.09
C VAL A 127 -2.00 17.33 3.76
N GLU A 128 -1.63 17.20 5.03
CA GLU A 128 -1.01 18.28 5.82
C GLU A 128 -1.79 19.61 5.71
N GLY A 129 -3.12 19.51 5.73
CA GLY A 129 -4.02 20.66 5.63
C GLY A 129 -4.23 21.20 4.21
N GLU A 130 -3.69 20.57 3.18
CA GLU A 130 -3.99 20.88 1.77
C GLU A 130 -5.10 19.95 1.27
N GLN A 131 -6.25 20.53 0.95
CA GLN A 131 -7.37 19.80 0.36
C GLN A 131 -7.18 19.69 -1.15
N MET A 132 -6.70 18.54 -1.61
CA MET A 132 -6.50 18.25 -3.03
C MET A 132 -7.76 17.61 -3.62
N MET A 133 -8.45 18.31 -4.50
CA MET A 133 -9.58 17.76 -5.24
C MET A 133 -9.13 16.62 -6.15
N MET A 134 -10.00 15.62 -6.34
CA MET A 134 -9.67 14.39 -7.06
C MET A 134 -10.61 14.20 -8.25
N GLU A 135 -10.08 14.41 -9.45
CA GLU A 135 -10.76 14.15 -10.72
C GLU A 135 -10.17 12.90 -11.41
N PRO A 136 -10.96 12.16 -12.21
CA PRO A 136 -10.44 11.04 -12.96
C PRO A 136 -9.22 11.40 -13.82
N GLY A 137 -8.12 10.66 -13.64
CA GLY A 137 -6.82 10.90 -14.27
C GLY A 137 -5.83 11.67 -13.41
N ASP A 138 -6.23 12.18 -12.25
CA ASP A 138 -5.32 12.85 -11.32
C ASP A 138 -4.39 11.86 -10.62
N LEU A 139 -3.18 12.35 -10.32
CA LEU A 139 -2.20 11.67 -9.48
C LEU A 139 -1.95 12.50 -8.21
N VAL A 140 -2.38 11.96 -7.07
CA VAL A 140 -2.24 12.59 -5.75
C VAL A 140 -1.17 11.86 -4.95
N LEU A 141 -0.25 12.61 -4.34
CA LEU A 141 0.84 12.06 -3.53
C LEU A 141 0.59 12.31 -2.04
N THR A 142 0.88 11.28 -1.24
CA THR A 142 0.95 11.37 0.22
C THR A 142 2.35 10.94 0.64
N PRO A 143 3.26 11.89 0.90
CA PRO A 143 4.62 11.59 1.33
C PRO A 143 4.67 10.83 2.66
N HIS A 144 5.84 10.27 2.97
CA HIS A 144 6.09 9.59 4.25
C HIS A 144 5.67 10.45 5.45
N TRP A 145 4.99 9.83 6.38
CA TRP A 145 4.65 10.40 7.69
C TRP A 145 3.82 11.68 7.64
N THR A 146 3.08 11.94 6.56
CA THR A 146 2.17 13.08 6.45
C THR A 146 0.76 12.71 6.90
N TRP A 147 0.09 13.59 7.65
CA TRP A 147 -1.32 13.45 7.99
C TRP A 147 -2.17 13.49 6.73
N HIS A 148 -3.08 12.54 6.59
CA HIS A 148 -4.00 12.53 5.46
C HIS A 148 -5.34 11.88 5.79
N ASP A 149 -6.39 12.43 5.21
CA ASP A 149 -7.75 11.90 5.22
C ASP A 149 -8.38 12.03 3.83
N HIS A 150 -9.49 11.31 3.62
CA HIS A 150 -10.25 11.38 2.38
C HIS A 150 -11.72 11.58 2.71
N PHE A 151 -12.40 12.40 1.92
CA PHE A 151 -13.84 12.59 2.05
C PHE A 151 -14.48 12.71 0.68
N ASN A 152 -15.62 12.09 0.53
CA ASN A 152 -16.43 12.17 -0.67
C ASN A 152 -17.78 12.88 -0.37
N PRO A 153 -17.84 14.22 -0.48
CA PRO A 153 -19.10 14.97 -0.35
C PRO A 153 -19.97 14.90 -1.60
N GLY A 154 -19.48 14.29 -2.68
CA GLY A 154 -20.17 14.17 -3.96
C GLY A 154 -21.35 13.19 -3.93
N THR A 155 -21.99 13.04 -5.07
CA THR A 155 -23.14 12.16 -5.24
C THR A 155 -22.80 10.79 -5.81
N ASN A 156 -21.64 10.68 -6.44
CA ASN A 156 -21.12 9.45 -7.03
C ASN A 156 -20.04 8.81 -6.14
N ASN A 157 -19.78 7.54 -6.35
CA ASN A 157 -18.62 6.90 -5.76
C ASN A 157 -17.34 7.52 -6.29
N ILE A 158 -16.29 7.52 -5.46
CA ILE A 158 -14.94 7.80 -5.91
C ILE A 158 -14.09 6.54 -5.79
N VAL A 159 -13.33 6.24 -6.84
CA VAL A 159 -12.47 5.07 -6.94
C VAL A 159 -11.08 5.49 -7.39
N TRP A 160 -10.07 5.01 -6.70
CA TRP A 160 -8.67 5.25 -7.08
C TRP A 160 -7.79 4.03 -6.84
N LEU A 161 -6.68 3.97 -7.56
CA LEU A 161 -5.58 3.05 -7.30
C LEU A 161 -4.65 3.67 -6.26
N ASP A 162 -4.43 2.98 -5.15
CA ASP A 162 -3.34 3.26 -4.21
C ASP A 162 -2.11 2.42 -4.56
N VAL A 163 -0.93 3.04 -4.53
CA VAL A 163 0.36 2.35 -4.57
C VAL A 163 1.21 2.85 -3.40
N LEU A 164 1.62 1.93 -2.53
CA LEU A 164 2.40 2.23 -1.34
C LEU A 164 3.71 1.45 -1.33
N ASP A 165 4.76 2.02 -0.77
CA ASP A 165 6.00 1.30 -0.46
C ASP A 165 5.94 0.57 0.89
N ALA A 166 4.72 0.17 1.31
CA ALA A 166 4.44 -0.44 2.61
C ALA A 166 5.23 -1.75 2.84
N HIS A 167 5.40 -2.58 1.82
CA HIS A 167 6.19 -3.80 1.97
C HIS A 167 7.69 -3.53 2.12
N LEU A 168 8.20 -2.45 1.51
CA LEU A 168 9.58 -2.02 1.70
C LEU A 168 9.81 -1.50 3.12
N THR A 169 8.96 -0.59 3.59
CA THR A 169 9.06 -0.04 4.96
C THR A 169 8.90 -1.12 6.02
N ASN A 170 8.02 -2.10 5.78
CA ASN A 170 7.85 -3.25 6.66
C ASN A 170 9.07 -4.17 6.65
N TYR A 171 9.68 -4.43 5.49
CA TYR A 171 10.90 -5.22 5.38
C TYR A 171 12.09 -4.59 6.12
N LEU A 172 12.10 -3.27 6.23
CA LEU A 172 13.12 -2.49 6.96
C LEU A 172 12.81 -2.33 8.45
N ASP A 173 11.74 -2.97 8.97
CA ASP A 173 11.23 -2.79 10.33
C ASP A 173 10.95 -1.30 10.68
N ALA A 174 10.57 -0.52 9.68
CA ALA A 174 10.34 0.93 9.76
C ALA A 174 8.87 1.32 9.54
N GLN A 175 7.95 0.37 9.68
CA GLN A 175 6.50 0.60 9.52
C GLN A 175 5.90 1.13 10.82
N PHE A 176 5.49 2.41 10.80
CA PHE A 176 4.75 3.05 11.88
C PHE A 176 3.42 3.58 11.36
N HIS A 177 2.43 3.62 12.23
CA HIS A 177 1.10 4.14 11.97
C HIS A 177 0.59 4.90 13.18
N GLU A 178 -0.11 6.01 12.95
CA GLU A 178 -0.72 6.84 14.00
C GLU A 178 -2.07 7.36 13.53
N ASN A 179 -3.10 7.21 14.38
CA ASN A 179 -4.41 7.81 14.15
C ASN A 179 -4.40 9.25 14.61
N TYR A 180 -5.13 10.13 13.91
CA TYR A 180 -5.27 11.53 14.29
C TYR A 180 -6.16 11.65 15.53
N GLY A 181 -5.57 12.13 16.62
CA GLY A 181 -6.25 12.12 17.94
C GLY A 181 -7.32 13.21 18.13
N GLU A 182 -7.42 14.17 17.21
CA GLU A 182 -8.31 15.33 17.33
C GLU A 182 -9.62 15.19 16.55
N GLY A 183 -9.92 13.99 16.03
CA GLY A 183 -11.15 13.70 15.31
C GLY A 183 -10.92 12.95 14.00
N PRO A 184 -11.97 12.79 13.17
CA PRO A 184 -11.87 11.98 11.95
C PRO A 184 -11.18 12.72 10.79
N ALA A 185 -10.95 14.03 10.89
CA ALA A 185 -10.37 14.88 9.84
C ALA A 185 -9.43 15.92 10.42
N GLN A 186 -8.36 16.21 9.70
CA GLN A 186 -7.51 17.36 10.01
C GLN A 186 -8.10 18.67 9.44
N PRO A 187 -7.74 19.84 9.99
CA PRO A 187 -8.20 21.12 9.45
C PRO A 187 -7.64 21.37 8.05
N VAL A 188 -8.44 22.02 7.19
CA VAL A 188 -7.99 22.52 5.90
C VAL A 188 -7.42 23.92 6.12
N ILE A 189 -6.13 24.10 5.88
CA ILE A 189 -5.40 25.37 6.12
C ILE A 189 -4.65 25.87 4.88
N LYS A 190 -4.64 25.11 3.79
CA LYS A 190 -3.99 25.44 2.54
C LYS A 190 -4.99 25.30 1.38
N PRO A 191 -4.93 26.18 0.37
CA PRO A 191 -5.79 26.05 -0.80
C PRO A 191 -5.39 24.83 -1.65
N ASP A 192 -6.31 24.35 -2.49
CA ASP A 192 -6.03 23.32 -3.49
C ASP A 192 -4.88 23.78 -4.42
N GLY A 193 -4.00 22.85 -4.73
CA GLY A 193 -2.85 23.09 -5.59
C GLY A 193 -1.70 23.89 -4.94
N PHE A 194 -1.72 24.07 -3.61
CA PHE A 194 -0.63 24.75 -2.89
C PHE A 194 0.73 24.06 -3.13
N CYS A 195 0.77 22.74 -3.11
CA CYS A 195 2.00 21.95 -3.33
C CYS A 195 2.57 22.14 -4.75
N ARG A 196 1.74 22.46 -5.75
CA ARG A 196 2.18 22.71 -7.13
C ARG A 196 3.17 23.86 -7.22
N GLN A 197 3.08 24.83 -6.33
CA GLN A 197 4.00 25.97 -6.27
C GLN A 197 5.41 25.54 -5.88
N GLY A 198 5.53 24.57 -4.98
CA GLY A 198 6.81 23.99 -4.54
C GLY A 198 7.46 23.05 -5.57
N LEU A 199 6.67 22.49 -6.49
CA LEU A 199 7.11 21.53 -7.50
C LEU A 199 7.42 22.17 -8.87
N GLY A 200 7.72 23.48 -8.93
CA GLY A 200 8.13 24.15 -10.17
C GLY A 200 6.97 24.50 -11.10
N ASN A 201 5.82 24.89 -10.57
CA ASN A 201 4.65 25.30 -11.35
C ASN A 201 4.13 24.21 -12.32
N VAL A 202 3.97 22.98 -11.84
CA VAL A 202 3.29 21.96 -12.61
C VAL A 202 1.91 22.48 -13.00
N ARG A 203 1.65 22.59 -14.31
CA ARG A 203 0.39 23.09 -14.84
C ARG A 203 -0.43 21.95 -15.44
N PRO A 204 -1.76 22.02 -15.38
CA PRO A 204 -2.61 21.13 -16.15
C PRO A 204 -2.22 21.18 -17.64
N ARG A 205 -2.23 20.05 -18.33
CA ARG A 205 -1.90 19.98 -19.77
C ARG A 205 -2.77 20.91 -20.62
N THR A 206 -3.97 21.23 -20.17
CA THR A 206 -4.96 22.09 -20.83
C THR A 206 -4.86 23.55 -20.42
N ALA A 207 -3.97 23.93 -19.49
CA ALA A 207 -3.80 25.33 -19.10
C ALA A 207 -3.18 26.13 -20.27
N PRO A 208 -3.66 27.34 -20.56
CA PRO A 208 -3.02 28.22 -21.53
C PRO A 208 -1.57 28.53 -21.09
N ALA A 209 -0.70 28.70 -22.07
CA ALA A 209 0.73 29.00 -21.88
C ALA A 209 0.97 30.35 -21.15
#